data_0fc2a4a464cb690593f1992688d7204a
#
_entry.id   0fc2a4a464cb690593f1992688d7204a
#
_cell.length_a   1.000
_cell.length_b   1.000
_cell.length_c   1.000
_cell.angle_alpha   90.00
_cell.angle_beta   90.00
_cell.angle_gamma   90.00
#
_symmetry.space_group_name_H-M   'P 1'
#
loop_
_entity.id
_entity.type
_entity.pdbx_description
1 polymer ?
#
loop_
_entity_poly.entity_id
_entity_poly.type
_entity_poly.pdbx_seq_one_letter_code
_entity_poly.pdbx_strand_id
1 'polypeptide(L)'
;LRGYTVLRVLKGFKEKSLQGICQYFASGWNRDGLALRAAGDLIGFDPGPAARHLLILLTDASPNDSRRIPPSPDDPLGRDYGGSAGVEDAAAEVRALQRKGLRGSAVFMGEDASAADASRIYGKNMARIRGMDQLARAAGRLIQNEIRELGD
;
A
#
# COMPACT_ATOMS: atom_id res chain seq x y z
N LEU A 1 20.91 0.25 17.19
CA LEU A 1 20.66 0.07 15.75
C LEU A 1 19.37 0.79 15.40
N ARG A 2 19.48 1.86 14.60
CA ARG A 2 18.28 2.53 14.07
C ARG A 2 17.78 1.68 12.90
N GLY A 3 16.58 1.12 12.99
CA GLY A 3 15.90 0.51 11.86
C GLY A 3 15.45 1.61 10.89
N TYR A 4 15.54 1.34 9.60
CA TYR A 4 15.01 2.21 8.57
C TYR A 4 14.24 1.36 7.55
N THR A 5 13.20 1.95 7.01
CA THR A 5 12.43 1.36 5.89
C THR A 5 12.95 1.98 4.60
N VAL A 6 13.21 1.15 3.61
CA VAL A 6 13.66 1.60 2.29
C VAL A 6 12.47 1.55 1.34
N LEU A 7 12.10 2.70 0.79
CA LEU A 7 11.19 2.79 -0.34
C LEU A 7 12.02 2.90 -1.63
N ARG A 8 11.92 1.89 -2.50
CA ARG A 8 12.65 1.87 -3.76
C ARG A 8 11.73 2.22 -4.92
N VAL A 9 12.02 3.30 -5.61
CA VAL A 9 11.35 3.63 -6.87
C VAL A 9 11.95 2.79 -7.98
N LEU A 10 11.19 1.83 -8.49
CA LEU A 10 11.64 0.92 -9.56
C LEU A 10 11.48 1.52 -10.95
N LYS A 11 10.53 2.45 -11.10
CA LYS A 11 10.27 3.19 -12.33
C LYS A 11 9.68 4.55 -12.00
N GLY A 12 10.36 5.60 -12.38
CA GLY A 12 9.85 6.97 -12.28
C GLY A 12 8.82 7.29 -13.37
N PHE A 13 8.01 8.33 -13.16
CA PHE A 13 6.94 8.73 -14.10
C PHE A 13 7.46 9.02 -15.51
N LYS A 14 8.59 9.71 -15.64
CA LYS A 14 9.20 10.07 -16.94
C LYS A 14 10.14 9.00 -17.50
N GLU A 15 10.38 7.95 -16.77
CA GLU A 15 11.31 6.90 -17.13
C GLU A 15 10.65 5.92 -18.11
N LYS A 16 11.31 5.61 -19.22
CA LYS A 16 10.81 4.68 -20.23
C LYS A 16 11.26 3.24 -19.98
N SER A 17 12.38 3.05 -19.27
CA SER A 17 12.94 1.73 -18.98
C SER A 17 12.17 1.02 -17.88
N LEU A 18 11.99 -0.30 -18.04
CA LEU A 18 11.43 -1.20 -17.02
C LEU A 18 12.51 -2.04 -16.32
N GLN A 19 13.78 -1.82 -16.63
CA GLN A 19 14.88 -2.64 -16.11
C GLN A 19 14.97 -2.61 -14.58
N GLY A 20 14.59 -1.50 -13.93
CA GLY A 20 14.56 -1.39 -12.48
C GLY A 20 13.66 -2.43 -11.80
N ILE A 21 12.57 -2.83 -12.46
CA ILE A 21 11.64 -3.83 -11.93
C ILE A 21 12.29 -5.21 -11.86
N CYS A 22 13.12 -5.56 -12.84
CA CYS A 22 13.81 -6.85 -12.90
C CYS A 22 14.96 -6.97 -11.88
N GLN A 23 15.38 -5.87 -11.28
CA GLN A 23 16.43 -5.85 -10.26
C GLN A 23 15.89 -5.95 -8.83
N TYR A 24 14.56 -5.96 -8.69
CA TYR A 24 13.93 -6.05 -7.38
C TYR A 24 13.75 -7.51 -6.96
N PHE A 25 14.05 -7.76 -5.71
CA PHE A 25 13.68 -9.00 -5.01
C PHE A 25 13.20 -8.67 -3.60
N ALA A 26 12.21 -9.42 -3.14
CA ALA A 26 11.67 -9.24 -1.81
C ALA A 26 12.70 -9.69 -0.76
N SER A 27 12.95 -8.87 0.24
CA SER A 27 13.86 -9.19 1.34
C SER A 27 13.45 -8.48 2.62
N GLY A 28 13.53 -9.22 3.72
CA GLY A 28 13.35 -8.66 5.06
C GLY A 28 11.88 -8.47 5.45
N TRP A 29 11.68 -7.47 6.27
CA TRP A 29 10.43 -7.16 6.93
C TRP A 29 9.75 -5.97 6.24
N ASN A 30 8.44 -5.84 6.39
CA ASN A 30 7.67 -4.77 5.78
C ASN A 30 6.84 -3.99 6.81
N ARG A 31 6.75 -2.67 6.60
CA ARG A 31 5.86 -1.77 7.35
C ARG A 31 4.96 -1.06 6.35
N ASP A 32 3.83 -1.66 6.07
CA ASP A 32 2.92 -1.20 5.01
C ASP A 32 2.41 0.22 5.26
N GLY A 33 2.06 0.56 6.51
CA GLY A 33 1.61 1.91 6.84
C GLY A 33 2.67 2.97 6.54
N LEU A 34 3.94 2.70 6.90
CA LEU A 34 5.02 3.63 6.60
C LEU A 34 5.30 3.74 5.09
N ALA A 35 5.21 2.62 4.36
CA ALA A 35 5.35 2.62 2.91
C ALA A 35 4.22 3.41 2.22
N LEU A 36 2.98 3.25 2.69
CA LEU A 36 1.82 4.01 2.22
C LEU A 36 1.98 5.51 2.43
N ARG A 37 2.43 5.93 3.61
CA ARG A 37 2.72 7.33 3.92
C ARG A 37 3.77 7.90 2.97
N ALA A 38 4.89 7.20 2.83
CA ALA A 38 5.98 7.63 1.96
C ALA A 38 5.56 7.66 0.48
N ALA A 39 4.75 6.70 0.03
CA ALA A 39 4.18 6.73 -1.33
C ALA A 39 3.26 7.95 -1.54
N GLY A 40 2.43 8.27 -0.54
CA GLY A 40 1.61 9.49 -0.56
C GLY A 40 2.43 10.77 -0.67
N ASP A 41 3.52 10.86 0.09
CA ASP A 41 4.41 12.02 0.05
C ASP A 41 5.13 12.15 -1.30
N LEU A 42 5.53 11.02 -1.92
CA LEU A 42 6.16 11.00 -3.24
C LEU A 42 5.22 11.38 -4.39
N ILE A 43 3.95 11.00 -4.31
CA ILE A 43 2.98 11.35 -5.35
C ILE A 43 2.77 12.86 -5.42
N GLY A 44 3.01 13.55 -4.32
CA GLY A 44 2.87 14.99 -4.21
C GLY A 44 1.42 15.41 -4.43
N PHE A 45 0.78 15.91 -3.42
CA PHE A 45 -0.58 16.42 -3.53
C PHE A 45 -0.55 17.84 -4.11
N ASP A 46 -0.32 17.97 -5.41
CA ASP A 46 -0.82 19.11 -6.14
C ASP A 46 -2.09 18.68 -6.89
N PRO A 47 -3.24 18.75 -6.27
CA PRO A 47 -4.49 18.48 -6.93
C PRO A 47 -4.84 19.72 -7.75
N GLY A 48 -4.19 19.88 -8.87
CA GLY A 48 -4.83 20.67 -9.91
C GLY A 48 -6.27 20.18 -10.03
N PRO A 49 -7.27 21.05 -10.21
CA PRO A 49 -8.70 20.69 -10.07
C PRO A 49 -9.17 19.54 -10.96
N ALA A 50 -8.35 19.09 -11.89
CA ALA A 50 -8.62 17.98 -12.79
C ALA A 50 -7.76 16.72 -12.56
N ALA A 51 -6.76 16.76 -11.68
CA ALA A 51 -5.89 15.60 -11.47
C ALA A 51 -6.47 14.67 -10.40
N ARG A 52 -6.57 13.39 -10.74
CA ARG A 52 -6.96 12.32 -9.81
C ARG A 52 -5.80 11.36 -9.66
N HIS A 53 -5.49 11.01 -8.42
CA HIS A 53 -4.42 10.07 -8.12
C HIS A 53 -5.01 8.75 -7.64
N LEU A 54 -4.63 7.67 -8.31
CA LEU A 54 -4.97 6.31 -7.95
C LEU A 54 -3.69 5.57 -7.54
N LEU A 55 -3.67 5.05 -6.33
CA LEU A 55 -2.63 4.17 -5.84
C LEU A 55 -3.13 2.73 -5.85
N ILE A 56 -2.49 1.87 -6.63
CA ILE A 56 -2.79 0.44 -6.65
C ILE A 56 -1.66 -0.30 -5.93
N LEU A 57 -2.01 -0.98 -4.85
CA LEU A 57 -1.08 -1.80 -4.08
C LEU A 57 -1.16 -3.25 -4.52
N LEU A 58 0.00 -3.90 -4.62
CA LEU A 58 0.11 -5.35 -4.67
C LEU A 58 0.55 -5.83 -3.29
N THR A 59 -0.25 -6.65 -2.62
CA THR A 59 -0.01 -6.99 -1.22
C THR A 59 -0.56 -8.36 -0.86
N ASP A 60 0.08 -9.01 0.10
CA ASP A 60 -0.44 -10.17 0.81
C ASP A 60 -1.19 -9.79 2.09
N ALA A 61 -1.29 -8.47 2.37
CA ALA A 61 -1.91 -7.89 3.57
C ALA A 61 -1.36 -8.45 4.89
N SER A 62 -0.08 -8.81 4.90
CA SER A 62 0.61 -9.33 6.07
C SER A 62 1.75 -8.40 6.53
N PRO A 63 1.42 -7.18 7.00
CA PRO A 63 2.42 -6.25 7.47
C PRO A 63 3.13 -6.83 8.70
N ASN A 64 4.44 -7.00 8.59
CA ASN A 64 5.24 -7.64 9.63
C ASN A 64 6.67 -7.08 9.69
N ASP A 65 7.02 -6.51 10.83
CA ASP A 65 8.41 -6.23 11.21
C ASP A 65 8.64 -6.77 12.62
N SER A 66 9.31 -7.89 12.74
CA SER A 66 9.63 -8.51 14.02
C SER A 66 10.58 -7.68 14.89
N ARG A 67 11.14 -6.60 14.35
CA ARG A 67 11.89 -5.65 15.16
C ARG A 67 10.91 -4.85 16.01
N ARG A 68 11.23 -4.79 17.27
CA ARG A 68 10.46 -3.98 18.21
C ARG A 68 10.41 -2.52 17.75
N ILE A 69 9.20 -1.96 17.70
CA ILE A 69 9.02 -0.53 17.48
C ILE A 69 9.61 0.21 18.68
N PRO A 70 10.60 1.10 18.49
CA PRO A 70 11.17 1.84 19.61
C PRO A 70 10.10 2.73 20.26
N PRO A 71 10.18 2.98 21.57
CA PRO A 71 9.31 3.93 22.24
C PRO A 71 9.36 5.32 21.59
N SER A 72 8.23 5.98 21.55
CA SER A 72 8.07 7.35 21.10
C SER A 72 7.25 8.14 22.14
N PRO A 73 7.18 9.47 22.04
CA PRO A 73 6.30 10.26 22.92
C PRO A 73 4.85 9.81 22.87
N ASP A 74 4.38 9.35 21.70
CA ASP A 74 3.00 8.91 21.48
C ASP A 74 2.77 7.42 21.82
N ASP A 75 3.83 6.62 21.83
CA ASP A 75 3.81 5.19 22.19
C ASP A 75 5.04 4.83 23.04
N PRO A 76 5.01 5.19 24.35
CA PRO A 76 6.18 5.05 25.22
C PRO A 76 6.54 3.59 25.54
N LEU A 77 5.63 2.64 25.34
CA LEU A 77 5.89 1.24 25.63
C LEU A 77 6.67 0.55 24.50
N GLY A 78 6.58 1.05 23.30
CA GLY A 78 7.08 0.38 22.11
C GLY A 78 6.43 -0.99 21.89
N ARG A 79 6.44 -1.50 20.71
CA ARG A 79 5.83 -2.78 20.36
C ARG A 79 6.45 -3.36 19.09
N ASP A 80 6.23 -4.66 18.85
CA ASP A 80 6.50 -5.27 17.57
C ASP A 80 5.45 -4.83 16.55
N TYR A 81 5.89 -4.59 15.32
CA TYR A 81 5.01 -4.25 14.21
C TYR A 81 4.57 -5.53 13.51
N GLY A 82 3.36 -5.99 13.81
CA GLY A 82 2.80 -7.21 13.22
C GLY A 82 1.38 -7.45 13.74
N GLY A 83 0.71 -8.43 13.19
CA GLY A 83 -0.67 -8.75 13.55
C GLY A 83 -1.58 -7.54 13.52
N SER A 84 -2.41 -7.37 14.55
CA SER A 84 -3.37 -6.26 14.63
C SER A 84 -2.71 -4.87 14.58
N ALA A 85 -1.52 -4.70 15.17
CA ALA A 85 -0.83 -3.41 15.19
C ALA A 85 -0.41 -2.96 13.77
N GLY A 86 0.14 -3.88 12.97
CA GLY A 86 0.50 -3.60 11.58
C GLY A 86 -0.72 -3.34 10.70
N VAL A 87 -1.78 -4.13 10.88
CA VAL A 87 -3.05 -3.99 10.16
C VAL A 87 -3.71 -2.64 10.48
N GLU A 88 -3.75 -2.25 11.74
CA GLU A 88 -4.34 -0.96 12.16
C GLU A 88 -3.57 0.23 11.64
N ASP A 89 -2.24 0.18 11.66
CA ASP A 89 -1.39 1.23 11.10
C ASP A 89 -1.60 1.37 9.59
N ALA A 90 -1.54 0.26 8.84
CA ALA A 90 -1.81 0.27 7.40
C ALA A 90 -3.21 0.81 7.08
N ALA A 91 -4.23 0.37 7.82
CA ALA A 91 -5.60 0.84 7.65
C ALA A 91 -5.76 2.34 7.98
N ALA A 92 -5.05 2.84 8.99
CA ALA A 92 -5.05 4.26 9.32
C ALA A 92 -4.42 5.11 8.20
N GLU A 93 -3.32 4.64 7.61
CA GLU A 93 -2.66 5.34 6.51
C GLU A 93 -3.50 5.31 5.22
N VAL A 94 -4.14 4.20 4.88
CA VAL A 94 -5.09 4.16 3.74
C VAL A 94 -6.19 5.20 3.93
N ARG A 95 -6.79 5.27 5.13
CA ARG A 95 -7.80 6.30 5.43
C ARG A 95 -7.24 7.73 5.38
N ALA A 96 -5.99 7.92 5.82
CA ALA A 96 -5.34 9.23 5.75
C ALA A 96 -5.12 9.68 4.29
N LEU A 97 -4.68 8.78 3.43
CA LEU A 97 -4.52 9.04 2.00
C LEU A 97 -5.86 9.36 1.33
N GLN A 98 -6.91 8.61 1.66
CA GLN A 98 -8.27 8.88 1.15
C GLN A 98 -8.79 10.26 1.54
N ARG A 99 -8.56 10.70 2.79
CA ARG A 99 -8.92 12.06 3.23
C ARG A 99 -8.18 13.16 2.48
N LYS A 100 -6.99 12.86 1.99
CA LYS A 100 -6.20 13.76 1.13
C LYS A 100 -6.60 13.69 -0.35
N GLY A 101 -7.61 12.91 -0.71
CA GLY A 101 -8.10 12.76 -2.08
C GLY A 101 -7.36 11.73 -2.92
N LEU A 102 -6.41 10.99 -2.35
CA LEU A 102 -5.77 9.85 -3.02
C LEU A 102 -6.65 8.61 -2.89
N ARG A 103 -7.05 8.04 -4.02
CA ARG A 103 -7.78 6.77 -4.01
C ARG A 103 -6.81 5.60 -3.94
N GLY A 104 -6.94 4.81 -2.87
CA GLY A 104 -6.17 3.59 -2.67
C GLY A 104 -6.99 2.37 -3.01
N SER A 105 -6.49 1.53 -3.90
CA SER A 105 -7.05 0.22 -4.23
C SER A 105 -5.98 -0.85 -4.06
N ALA A 106 -6.35 -2.08 -3.76
CA ALA A 106 -5.41 -3.17 -3.58
C ALA A 106 -5.72 -4.37 -4.47
N VAL A 107 -4.68 -4.97 -5.03
CA VAL A 107 -4.72 -6.33 -5.53
C VAL A 107 -4.12 -7.22 -4.46
N PHE A 108 -4.98 -8.00 -3.83
CA PHE A 108 -4.63 -8.89 -2.74
C PHE A 108 -4.29 -10.29 -3.27
N MET A 109 -3.10 -10.75 -2.95
CA MET A 109 -2.58 -12.07 -3.31
C MET A 109 -2.00 -12.73 -2.04
N GLY A 110 -2.83 -12.93 -1.05
CA GLY A 110 -2.49 -13.56 0.21
C GLY A 110 -3.31 -14.80 0.50
N GLU A 111 -2.98 -15.44 1.59
CA GLU A 111 -3.69 -16.61 2.10
C GLU A 111 -5.11 -16.26 2.58
N ASP A 112 -5.97 -17.25 2.72
CA ASP A 112 -7.34 -17.07 3.22
C ASP A 112 -7.35 -16.46 4.63
N ALA A 113 -6.38 -16.80 5.45
CA ALA A 113 -6.24 -16.26 6.80
C ALA A 113 -6.05 -14.75 6.83
N SER A 114 -5.37 -14.17 5.83
CA SER A 114 -5.12 -12.72 5.73
C SER A 114 -6.25 -11.96 5.02
N ALA A 115 -7.29 -12.62 4.53
CA ALA A 115 -8.37 -11.97 3.78
C ALA A 115 -9.18 -10.98 4.63
N ALA A 116 -9.37 -11.28 5.92
CA ALA A 116 -10.04 -10.39 6.85
C ALA A 116 -9.23 -9.11 7.10
N ASP A 117 -7.92 -9.24 7.24
CA ASP A 117 -6.99 -8.12 7.42
C ASP A 117 -6.93 -7.26 6.16
N ALA A 118 -6.86 -7.87 4.97
CA ALA A 118 -6.93 -7.18 3.71
C ALA A 118 -8.21 -6.35 3.59
N SER A 119 -9.37 -6.93 3.96
CA SER A 119 -10.65 -6.21 3.97
C SER A 119 -10.69 -5.08 4.99
N ARG A 120 -10.04 -5.25 6.14
CA ARG A 120 -9.93 -4.20 7.17
C ARG A 120 -9.09 -3.02 6.71
N ILE A 121 -7.99 -3.29 5.97
CA ILE A 121 -7.08 -2.25 5.47
C ILE A 121 -7.71 -1.51 4.28
N TYR A 122 -8.18 -2.24 3.27
CA TYR A 122 -8.54 -1.69 1.95
C TYR A 122 -10.06 -1.58 1.71
N GLY A 123 -10.87 -2.21 2.55
CA GLY A 123 -12.33 -2.19 2.43
C GLY A 123 -12.79 -2.85 1.12
N LYS A 124 -13.80 -2.21 0.48
CA LYS A 124 -14.37 -2.67 -0.81
C LYS A 124 -13.46 -2.44 -2.02
N ASN A 125 -12.45 -1.59 -1.90
CA ASN A 125 -11.54 -1.23 -2.99
C ASN A 125 -10.40 -2.26 -3.12
N MET A 126 -10.75 -3.53 -3.10
CA MET A 126 -9.81 -4.63 -3.17
C MET A 126 -10.27 -5.66 -4.19
N ALA A 127 -9.33 -6.13 -5.01
CA ALA A 127 -9.51 -7.28 -5.89
C ALA A 127 -8.63 -8.42 -5.42
N ARG A 128 -9.20 -9.57 -5.09
CA ARG A 128 -8.44 -10.76 -4.74
C ARG A 128 -8.05 -11.54 -5.99
N ILE A 129 -6.79 -11.97 -6.06
CA ILE A 129 -6.28 -12.88 -7.08
C ILE A 129 -5.61 -14.10 -6.43
N ARG A 130 -5.58 -15.22 -7.15
CA ARG A 130 -4.93 -16.46 -6.73
C ARG A 130 -3.66 -16.76 -7.51
N GLY A 131 -3.40 -16.02 -8.57
CA GLY A 131 -2.23 -16.18 -9.42
C GLY A 131 -1.92 -14.90 -10.20
N MET A 132 -0.67 -14.77 -10.62
CA MET A 132 -0.19 -13.59 -11.35
C MET A 132 -0.82 -13.41 -12.74
N ASP A 133 -1.34 -14.47 -13.35
CA ASP A 133 -2.12 -14.44 -14.59
C ASP A 133 -3.39 -13.58 -14.48
N GLN A 134 -3.91 -13.39 -13.27
CA GLN A 134 -5.09 -12.59 -12.99
C GLN A 134 -4.79 -11.11 -12.73
N LEU A 135 -3.51 -10.75 -12.53
CA LEU A 135 -3.11 -9.41 -12.09
C LEU A 135 -3.60 -8.30 -13.02
N ALA A 136 -3.33 -8.43 -14.32
CA ALA A 136 -3.71 -7.39 -15.29
C ALA A 136 -5.22 -7.17 -15.33
N ARG A 137 -6.01 -8.23 -15.23
CA ARG A 137 -7.47 -8.15 -15.20
C ARG A 137 -7.98 -7.51 -13.92
N ALA A 138 -7.40 -7.86 -12.77
CA ALA A 138 -7.77 -7.30 -11.48
C ALA A 138 -7.45 -5.80 -11.40
N ALA A 139 -6.25 -5.41 -11.76
CA ALA A 139 -5.85 -4.00 -11.81
C ALA A 139 -6.71 -3.19 -12.79
N GLY A 140 -6.98 -3.74 -13.99
CA GLY A 140 -7.86 -3.11 -14.96
C GLY A 140 -9.27 -2.86 -14.44
N ARG A 141 -9.85 -3.81 -13.70
CA ARG A 141 -11.18 -3.61 -13.06
C ARG A 141 -11.16 -2.51 -12.01
N LEU A 142 -10.12 -2.48 -11.16
CA LEU A 142 -9.98 -1.42 -10.15
C LEU A 142 -9.92 -0.04 -10.81
N ILE A 143 -9.12 0.11 -11.87
CA ILE A 143 -9.03 1.36 -12.64
C ILE A 143 -10.39 1.72 -13.25
N GLN A 144 -11.08 0.77 -13.88
CA GLN A 144 -12.39 1.02 -14.48
C GLN A 144 -13.44 1.45 -13.45
N ASN A 145 -13.44 0.82 -12.26
CA ASN A 145 -14.35 1.21 -11.19
C ASN A 145 -14.11 2.65 -10.73
N GLU A 146 -12.85 3.02 -10.56
CA GLU A 146 -12.49 4.39 -10.17
C GLU A 146 -12.89 5.42 -11.24
N ILE A 147 -12.71 5.09 -12.53
CA ILE A 147 -13.14 5.96 -13.63
C ILE A 147 -14.65 6.15 -13.63
N ARG A 148 -15.44 5.10 -13.39
CA ARG A 148 -16.91 5.19 -13.33
C ARG A 148 -17.39 6.06 -12.16
N GLU A 149 -16.79 5.88 -10.98
CA GLU A 149 -17.12 6.70 -9.80
C GLU A 149 -16.73 8.19 -9.96
N LEU A 150 -15.99 8.54 -11.01
CA LEU A 150 -15.66 9.92 -11.35
C LEU A 150 -16.64 10.55 -12.34
N GLY A 151 -17.42 9.75 -13.04
CA GLY A 151 -18.40 10.19 -14.04
C GLY A 151 -19.81 10.43 -13.49
N ASP A 152 -20.03 10.00 -12.24
CA ASP A 152 -21.27 10.23 -11.48
C ASP A 152 -21.07 11.44 -10.52
#